data_b3d93f5c7d7fc910be8478e9a72d4164
#
_entry.id   b3d93f5c7d7fc910be8478e9a72d4164
#
_cell.length_a   1.000
_cell.length_b   1.000
_cell.length_c   1.000
_cell.angle_alpha   90.00
_cell.angle_beta   90.00
_cell.angle_gamma   90.00
#
_symmetry.space_group_name_H-M   'P 1'
#
loop_
_entity.id
_entity.type
_entity.pdbx_description
1 polymer ?
#
loop_
_entity_poly.entity_id
_entity_poly.type
_entity_poly.pdbx_seq_one_letter_code
_entity_poly.pdbx_strand_id
1 'polypeptide(L)'
;MSNNTPTNATHIPGDLRRVIIVGSSGSGKTTLARGISQALGSPHIELDAIRHGPNWTETPDDIFREKVGDATQEDIWVVDGNYSIARDVLWPKATTLIYLDYSVGVIMRRLIARTLRRNIKREVLWNGNKENILDNFKIFSNESVIAYSLKNHWRHRRDFTRL
;
A
#
# COMPACT_ATOMS: atom_id res chain seq x y z
N MET A 1 -33.49 -25.89 23.44
CA MET A 1 -33.27 -25.57 22.01
C MET A 1 -31.95 -24.82 21.90
N SER A 2 -30.88 -25.55 21.61
CA SER A 2 -29.52 -25.00 21.60
C SER A 2 -29.22 -24.42 20.19
N ASN A 3 -29.07 -23.11 20.12
CA ASN A 3 -28.64 -22.46 18.90
C ASN A 3 -27.12 -22.67 18.71
N ASN A 4 -26.76 -23.67 17.93
CA ASN A 4 -25.43 -23.84 17.39
C ASN A 4 -25.26 -22.88 16.23
N THR A 5 -24.67 -21.72 16.48
CA THR A 5 -24.11 -20.87 15.41
C THR A 5 -22.78 -21.50 14.99
N PRO A 6 -22.59 -21.92 13.72
CA PRO A 6 -21.30 -22.39 13.28
C PRO A 6 -20.36 -21.19 13.15
N THR A 7 -19.47 -21.02 14.10
CA THR A 7 -18.27 -20.18 13.96
C THR A 7 -17.38 -20.85 12.92
N ASN A 8 -17.55 -20.48 11.66
CA ASN A 8 -16.52 -20.71 10.64
C ASN A 8 -15.31 -19.83 10.98
N ALA A 9 -14.53 -20.24 11.94
CA ALA A 9 -13.19 -19.72 12.14
C ALA A 9 -12.35 -20.20 10.96
N THR A 10 -12.29 -19.39 9.91
CA THR A 10 -11.33 -19.58 8.83
C THR A 10 -9.95 -19.56 9.49
N HIS A 11 -9.28 -20.72 9.53
CA HIS A 11 -7.91 -20.82 10.01
C HIS A 11 -7.02 -19.98 9.07
N ILE A 12 -6.74 -18.74 9.46
CA ILE A 12 -5.82 -17.87 8.76
C ILE A 12 -4.41 -18.30 9.18
N PRO A 13 -3.60 -18.85 8.27
CA PRO A 13 -2.25 -19.26 8.64
C PRO A 13 -1.41 -18.00 8.96
N GLY A 14 -0.78 -17.99 10.12
CA GLY A 14 0.07 -16.90 10.59
C GLY A 14 -0.64 -15.93 11.54
N ASP A 15 0.15 -15.09 12.18
CA ASP A 15 -0.34 -14.02 13.03
C ASP A 15 -0.60 -12.76 12.17
N LEU A 16 -1.85 -12.49 11.83
CA LEU A 16 -2.27 -11.33 11.04
C LEU A 16 -2.60 -10.09 11.88
N ARG A 17 -2.17 -10.01 13.11
CA ARG A 17 -2.44 -8.83 13.93
C ARG A 17 -1.78 -7.58 13.38
N ARG A 18 -0.52 -7.65 12.94
CA ARG A 18 0.25 -6.52 12.44
C ARG A 18 0.82 -6.84 11.07
N VAL A 19 0.05 -6.48 10.04
CA VAL A 19 0.32 -6.86 8.65
C VAL A 19 0.91 -5.70 7.88
N ILE A 20 2.03 -5.94 7.19
CA ILE A 20 2.59 -5.02 6.20
C ILE A 20 2.41 -5.63 4.81
N ILE A 21 1.87 -4.85 3.88
CA ILE A 21 1.70 -5.26 2.49
C ILE A 21 2.57 -4.40 1.60
N VAL A 22 3.50 -5.05 0.92
CA VAL A 22 4.46 -4.42 0.00
C VAL A 22 4.31 -4.97 -1.41
N GLY A 23 4.84 -4.27 -2.40
CA GLY A 23 4.76 -4.63 -3.82
C GLY A 23 4.76 -3.41 -4.73
N SER A 24 4.91 -3.61 -6.02
CA SER A 24 4.96 -2.53 -7.00
C SER A 24 3.67 -1.70 -7.05
N SER A 25 3.73 -0.45 -7.52
CA SER A 25 2.53 0.33 -7.78
C SER A 25 1.66 -0.42 -8.81
N GLY A 26 0.36 -0.48 -8.58
CA GLY A 26 -0.56 -1.29 -9.40
C GLY A 26 -0.64 -2.78 -9.04
N SER A 27 0.12 -3.29 -8.06
CA SER A 27 0.02 -4.69 -7.62
C SER A 27 -1.27 -5.02 -6.85
N GLY A 28 -1.98 -4.02 -6.31
CA GLY A 28 -3.23 -4.22 -5.57
C GLY A 28 -3.05 -4.22 -4.05
N LYS A 29 -1.95 -3.69 -3.52
CA LYS A 29 -1.68 -3.57 -2.08
C LYS A 29 -2.86 -3.01 -1.29
N THR A 30 -3.32 -1.82 -1.67
CA THR A 30 -4.42 -1.11 -1.01
C THR A 30 -5.74 -1.92 -1.04
N THR A 31 -6.01 -2.63 -2.14
CA THR A 31 -7.19 -3.49 -2.23
C THR A 31 -7.11 -4.66 -1.25
N LEU A 32 -5.95 -5.32 -1.19
CA LEU A 32 -5.72 -6.44 -0.26
C LEU A 32 -5.73 -5.94 1.19
N ALA A 33 -5.03 -4.83 1.48
CA ALA A 33 -4.97 -4.23 2.80
C ALA A 33 -6.37 -3.90 3.35
N ARG A 34 -7.20 -3.28 2.51
CA ARG A 34 -8.59 -2.96 2.87
C ARG A 34 -9.40 -4.22 3.17
N GLY A 35 -9.26 -5.27 2.36
CA GLY A 35 -9.95 -6.54 2.60
C GLY A 35 -9.53 -7.20 3.91
N ILE A 36 -8.23 -7.25 4.21
CA ILE A 36 -7.71 -7.79 5.47
C ILE A 36 -8.17 -6.93 6.66
N SER A 37 -8.03 -5.61 6.56
CA SER A 37 -8.47 -4.66 7.59
C SER A 37 -9.95 -4.83 7.93
N GLN A 38 -10.82 -4.95 6.92
CA GLN A 38 -12.26 -5.20 7.12
C GLN A 38 -12.52 -6.54 7.79
N ALA A 39 -11.81 -7.59 7.40
CA ALA A 39 -11.96 -8.92 7.97
C ALA A 39 -11.51 -8.98 9.43
N LEU A 40 -10.50 -8.21 9.81
CA LEU A 40 -9.95 -8.14 11.16
C LEU A 40 -10.63 -7.09 12.04
N GLY A 41 -11.44 -6.19 11.47
CA GLY A 41 -11.98 -5.03 12.18
C GLY A 41 -10.88 -4.06 12.64
N SER A 42 -9.76 -3.97 11.90
CA SER A 42 -8.57 -3.21 12.27
C SER A 42 -8.40 -1.95 11.41
N PRO A 43 -7.63 -0.93 11.86
CA PRO A 43 -7.31 0.21 11.01
C PRO A 43 -6.48 -0.21 9.79
N HIS A 44 -6.80 0.40 8.63
CA HIS A 44 -6.00 0.35 7.42
C HIS A 44 -5.21 1.64 7.29
N ILE A 45 -3.90 1.54 7.23
CA ILE A 45 -2.95 2.65 7.18
C ILE A 45 -2.30 2.68 5.81
N GLU A 46 -2.70 3.63 4.97
CA GLU A 46 -2.08 3.87 3.67
C GLU A 46 -0.88 4.82 3.85
N LEU A 47 0.34 4.34 3.65
CA LEU A 47 1.55 5.17 3.80
C LEU A 47 1.57 6.35 2.81
N ASP A 48 0.98 6.16 1.61
CA ASP A 48 0.82 7.24 0.64
C ASP A 48 -0.01 8.40 1.18
N ALA A 49 -1.03 8.14 2.00
CA ALA A 49 -1.86 9.16 2.63
C ALA A 49 -1.10 10.00 3.67
N ILE A 50 -0.12 9.39 4.35
CA ILE A 50 0.73 10.08 5.32
C ILE A 50 1.85 10.86 4.61
N ARG A 51 2.38 10.29 3.51
CA ARG A 51 3.50 10.87 2.77
C ARG A 51 3.11 12.10 1.97
N HIS A 52 1.94 12.09 1.32
CA HIS A 52 1.53 13.13 0.41
C HIS A 52 0.51 14.07 1.05
N GLY A 53 0.96 15.27 1.39
CA GLY A 53 0.13 16.39 1.82
C GLY A 53 -0.64 17.02 0.65
N PRO A 54 -1.39 18.13 0.89
CA PRO A 54 -2.09 18.87 -0.15
C PRO A 54 -1.13 19.30 -1.28
N ASN A 55 -1.64 19.31 -2.53
CA ASN A 55 -0.86 19.63 -3.73
C ASN A 55 0.39 18.75 -3.91
N TRP A 56 0.31 17.49 -3.51
CA TRP A 56 1.40 16.50 -3.60
C TRP A 56 2.67 16.91 -2.82
N THR A 57 2.56 17.82 -1.85
CA THR A 57 3.70 18.16 -0.99
C THR A 57 4.14 16.93 -0.20
N GLU A 58 5.45 16.66 -0.18
CA GLU A 58 5.96 15.55 0.60
C GLU A 58 6.09 15.92 2.08
N THR A 59 5.57 15.08 2.95
CA THR A 59 5.82 15.17 4.40
C THR A 59 7.32 14.95 4.66
N PRO A 60 8.01 15.81 5.43
CA PRO A 60 9.40 15.60 5.84
C PRO A 60 9.61 14.23 6.46
N ASP A 61 10.80 13.66 6.28
CA ASP A 61 11.07 12.27 6.63
C ASP A 61 10.92 11.97 8.13
N ASP A 62 11.33 12.88 8.98
CA ASP A 62 11.19 12.81 10.43
C ASP A 62 9.71 12.82 10.87
N ILE A 63 8.93 13.75 10.33
CA ILE A 63 7.49 13.87 10.58
C ILE A 63 6.73 12.66 10.02
N PHE A 64 7.15 12.17 8.83
CA PHE A 64 6.55 10.96 8.25
C PHE A 64 6.76 9.75 9.16
N ARG A 65 7.96 9.55 9.69
CA ARG A 65 8.29 8.46 10.60
C ARG A 65 7.52 8.54 11.92
N GLU A 66 7.40 9.73 12.49
CA GLU A 66 6.62 10.00 13.70
C GLU A 66 5.15 9.60 13.47
N LYS A 67 4.52 10.13 12.43
CA LYS A 67 3.12 9.81 12.09
C LYS A 67 2.89 8.32 11.83
N VAL A 68 3.83 7.65 11.18
CA VAL A 68 3.77 6.19 10.98
C VAL A 68 3.86 5.44 12.31
N GLY A 69 4.76 5.89 13.20
CA GLY A 69 4.88 5.36 14.56
C GLY A 69 3.60 5.47 15.36
N ASP A 70 2.96 6.64 15.32
CA ASP A 70 1.69 6.93 15.99
C ASP A 70 0.54 6.11 15.43
N ALA A 71 0.43 6.02 14.10
CA ALA A 71 -0.61 5.25 13.43
C ALA A 71 -0.51 3.74 13.71
N THR A 72 0.66 3.25 14.15
CA THR A 72 0.93 1.83 14.42
C THR A 72 1.14 1.52 15.90
N GLN A 73 0.52 2.28 16.78
CA GLN A 73 0.57 2.04 18.24
C GLN A 73 -0.37 0.92 18.68
N GLU A 74 -1.47 0.72 17.97
CA GLU A 74 -2.45 -0.31 18.27
C GLU A 74 -1.89 -1.73 18.09
N ASP A 75 -2.49 -2.70 18.79
CA ASP A 75 -2.08 -4.11 18.71
C ASP A 75 -2.43 -4.77 17.39
N ILE A 76 -3.41 -4.24 16.66
CA ILE A 76 -3.91 -4.80 15.40
C ILE A 76 -3.96 -3.68 14.36
N TRP A 77 -3.26 -3.86 13.25
CA TRP A 77 -3.26 -2.92 12.13
C TRP A 77 -2.83 -3.56 10.80
N VAL A 78 -3.23 -2.95 9.71
CA VAL A 78 -2.80 -3.30 8.36
C VAL A 78 -2.21 -2.08 7.68
N VAL A 79 -0.95 -2.16 7.27
CA VAL A 79 -0.22 -1.08 6.58
C VAL A 79 0.03 -1.47 5.14
N ASP A 80 -0.17 -0.57 4.18
CA ASP A 80 0.32 -0.74 2.82
C ASP A 80 1.23 0.41 2.36
N GLY A 81 2.27 0.06 1.65
CA GLY A 81 3.26 0.99 1.08
C GLY A 81 4.69 0.46 1.12
N ASN A 82 5.59 1.10 0.35
CA ASN A 82 6.98 0.64 0.15
C ASN A 82 8.03 1.66 0.63
N TYR A 83 7.75 2.43 1.65
CA TYR A 83 8.67 3.48 2.11
C TYR A 83 9.80 2.91 2.96
N SER A 84 11.01 2.86 2.39
CA SER A 84 12.22 2.37 3.10
C SER A 84 12.55 3.18 4.34
N ILE A 85 12.22 4.47 4.33
CA ILE A 85 12.46 5.42 5.44
C ILE A 85 11.69 5.06 6.73
N ALA A 86 10.60 4.27 6.62
CA ALA A 86 9.81 3.84 7.78
C ALA A 86 9.99 2.35 8.13
N ARG A 87 10.92 1.64 7.47
CA ARG A 87 11.10 0.19 7.70
C ARG A 87 11.52 -0.12 9.14
N ASP A 88 12.43 0.65 9.68
CA ASP A 88 12.92 0.48 11.06
C ASP A 88 11.87 0.78 12.13
N VAL A 89 10.83 1.57 11.78
CA VAL A 89 9.68 1.83 12.65
C VAL A 89 8.64 0.70 12.56
N LEU A 90 8.39 0.17 11.35
CA LEU A 90 7.32 -0.77 11.07
C LEU A 90 7.72 -2.24 11.22
N TRP A 91 8.87 -2.63 10.66
CA TRP A 91 9.25 -4.03 10.54
C TRP A 91 9.46 -4.75 11.87
N PRO A 92 10.07 -4.13 12.89
CA PRO A 92 10.20 -4.77 14.20
C PRO A 92 8.86 -5.06 14.89
N LYS A 93 7.83 -4.30 14.54
CA LYS A 93 6.48 -4.47 15.11
C LYS A 93 5.63 -5.48 14.33
N ALA A 94 5.94 -5.71 13.06
CA ALA A 94 5.12 -6.53 12.17
C ALA A 94 5.13 -8.00 12.59
N THR A 95 3.98 -8.66 12.49
CA THR A 95 3.84 -10.10 12.66
C THR A 95 3.80 -10.83 11.31
N THR A 96 3.39 -10.13 10.25
CA THR A 96 3.30 -10.69 8.91
C THR A 96 3.69 -9.64 7.86
N LEU A 97 4.54 -10.04 6.91
CA LEU A 97 4.88 -9.27 5.71
C LEU A 97 4.34 -10.00 4.47
N ILE A 98 3.49 -9.32 3.71
CA ILE A 98 2.93 -9.84 2.46
C ILE A 98 3.55 -9.10 1.28
N TYR A 99 4.30 -9.82 0.44
CA TYR A 99 4.85 -9.27 -0.79
C TYR A 99 4.01 -9.68 -2.01
N LEU A 100 3.50 -8.70 -2.75
CA LEU A 100 2.73 -8.93 -3.97
C LEU A 100 3.68 -8.95 -5.17
N ASP A 101 4.10 -10.15 -5.58
CA ASP A 101 4.96 -10.37 -6.76
C ASP A 101 4.12 -10.72 -7.99
N TYR A 102 3.88 -9.73 -8.83
CA TYR A 102 3.22 -9.90 -10.12
C TYR A 102 4.18 -9.58 -11.26
N SER A 103 3.96 -10.21 -12.42
CA SER A 103 4.70 -9.87 -13.64
C SER A 103 4.49 -8.41 -14.05
N VAL A 104 5.49 -7.81 -14.70
CA VAL A 104 5.44 -6.43 -15.19
C VAL A 104 4.21 -6.17 -16.05
N GLY A 105 3.84 -7.14 -16.92
CA GLY A 105 2.67 -7.02 -17.80
C GLY A 105 1.36 -6.87 -17.02
N VAL A 106 1.19 -7.63 -15.93
CA VAL A 106 0.00 -7.53 -15.06
C VAL A 106 -0.04 -6.18 -14.36
N ILE A 107 1.10 -5.75 -13.79
CA ILE A 107 1.24 -4.48 -13.09
C ILE A 107 0.91 -3.32 -14.03
N MET A 108 1.51 -3.31 -15.23
CA MET A 108 1.31 -2.24 -16.21
C MET A 108 -0.14 -2.15 -16.67
N ARG A 109 -0.78 -3.28 -16.98
CA ARG A 109 -2.19 -3.30 -17.36
C ARG A 109 -3.09 -2.70 -16.27
N ARG A 110 -2.86 -3.11 -15.01
CA ARG A 110 -3.63 -2.61 -13.86
C ARG A 110 -3.37 -1.12 -13.62
N LEU A 111 -2.12 -0.69 -13.73
CA LEU A 111 -1.72 0.70 -13.53
C LEU A 111 -2.36 1.62 -14.57
N ILE A 112 -2.27 1.27 -15.85
CA ILE A 112 -2.89 2.03 -16.95
C ILE A 112 -4.41 2.10 -16.75
N ALA A 113 -5.06 0.96 -16.52
CA ALA A 113 -6.51 0.92 -16.29
C ALA A 113 -6.93 1.79 -15.08
N ARG A 114 -6.16 1.75 -13.99
CA ARG A 114 -6.40 2.59 -12.80
C ARG A 114 -6.25 4.07 -13.13
N THR A 115 -5.15 4.46 -13.79
CA THR A 115 -4.88 5.85 -14.16
C THR A 115 -5.98 6.41 -15.07
N LEU A 116 -6.37 5.65 -16.09
CA LEU A 116 -7.48 6.04 -16.98
C LEU A 116 -8.80 6.22 -16.20
N ARG A 117 -9.14 5.24 -15.37
CA ARG A 117 -10.36 5.30 -14.54
C ARG A 117 -10.37 6.52 -13.62
N ARG A 118 -9.27 6.78 -12.92
CA ARG A 118 -9.12 7.91 -11.98
C ARG A 118 -9.28 9.25 -12.70
N ASN A 119 -8.70 9.38 -13.88
CA ASN A 119 -8.83 10.60 -14.68
C ASN A 119 -10.25 10.80 -15.21
N ILE A 120 -10.89 9.75 -15.77
CA ILE A 120 -12.27 9.82 -16.26
C ILE A 120 -13.22 10.20 -15.14
N LYS A 121 -13.07 9.57 -13.97
CA LYS A 121 -13.93 9.82 -12.80
C LYS A 121 -13.51 11.06 -11.99
N ARG A 122 -12.41 11.72 -12.35
CA ARG A 122 -11.82 12.83 -11.58
C ARG A 122 -11.68 12.47 -10.08
N GLU A 123 -11.25 11.24 -9.81
CA GLU A 123 -11.12 10.74 -8.42
C GLU A 123 -10.21 11.67 -7.63
N VAL A 124 -10.70 12.07 -6.45
CA VAL A 124 -9.91 12.82 -5.47
C VAL A 124 -9.19 11.82 -4.60
N LEU A 125 -7.88 11.95 -4.50
CA LEU A 125 -7.01 11.13 -3.68
C LEU A 125 -6.75 11.79 -2.32
N TRP A 126 -5.78 11.25 -1.59
CA TRP A 126 -5.38 11.72 -0.28
C TRP A 126 -5.19 13.26 -0.25
N ASN A 127 -5.69 13.89 0.80
CA ASN A 127 -5.53 15.33 1.05
C ASN A 127 -6.02 16.25 -0.11
N GLY A 128 -7.03 15.80 -0.86
CA GLY A 128 -7.62 16.58 -1.95
C GLY A 128 -6.85 16.53 -3.27
N ASN A 129 -5.79 15.72 -3.37
CA ASN A 129 -4.96 15.60 -4.57
C ASN A 129 -5.72 14.93 -5.73
N LYS A 130 -5.36 15.31 -6.95
CA LYS A 130 -5.87 14.69 -8.19
C LYS A 130 -4.70 14.27 -9.06
N GLU A 131 -4.82 13.09 -9.68
CA GLU A 131 -3.85 12.67 -10.68
C GLU A 131 -4.09 13.42 -12.00
N ASN A 132 -3.00 13.90 -12.61
CA ASN A 132 -3.05 14.44 -13.96
C ASN A 132 -2.56 13.37 -14.94
N ILE A 133 -3.38 13.06 -15.96
CA ILE A 133 -3.06 12.03 -16.95
C ILE A 133 -1.78 12.36 -17.71
N LEU A 134 -1.55 13.63 -18.04
CA LEU A 134 -0.38 14.06 -18.80
C LEU A 134 0.92 13.82 -18.04
N ASP A 135 0.93 13.99 -16.73
CA ASP A 135 2.10 13.79 -15.89
C ASP A 135 2.40 12.29 -15.73
N ASN A 136 1.37 11.47 -15.63
CA ASN A 136 1.52 10.01 -15.53
C ASN A 136 2.03 9.36 -16.83
N PHE A 137 1.76 9.94 -18.00
CA PHE A 137 2.22 9.44 -19.31
C PHE A 137 3.54 10.06 -19.79
N LYS A 138 4.11 11.01 -19.09
CA LYS A 138 5.47 11.48 -19.34
C LYS A 138 6.49 10.41 -18.95
N ILE A 139 6.66 9.39 -19.81
CA ILE A 139 7.50 8.19 -19.57
C ILE A 139 8.94 8.53 -19.18
N PHE A 140 9.41 9.73 -19.53
CA PHE A 140 10.76 10.22 -19.22
C PHE A 140 10.81 11.18 -18.01
N SER A 141 9.69 11.45 -17.33
CA SER A 141 9.71 12.29 -16.13
C SER A 141 9.82 11.45 -14.88
N ASN A 142 10.59 11.92 -13.90
CA ASN A 142 10.68 11.28 -12.57
C ASN A 142 9.34 11.27 -11.81
N GLU A 143 8.36 12.04 -12.30
CA GLU A 143 7.01 12.15 -11.73
C GLU A 143 6.04 11.08 -12.25
N SER A 144 6.41 10.34 -13.31
CA SER A 144 5.56 9.30 -13.85
C SER A 144 5.55 8.05 -12.97
N VAL A 145 4.40 7.73 -12.41
CA VAL A 145 4.19 6.49 -11.63
C VAL A 145 4.46 5.24 -12.48
N ILE A 146 4.23 5.33 -13.80
CA ILE A 146 4.51 4.26 -14.77
C ILE A 146 6.01 4.03 -14.91
N ALA A 147 6.78 5.08 -15.16
CA ALA A 147 8.24 5.00 -15.27
C ALA A 147 8.88 4.55 -13.96
N TYR A 148 8.42 5.10 -12.84
CA TYR A 148 8.86 4.69 -11.51
C TYR A 148 8.61 3.20 -11.25
N SER A 149 7.42 2.71 -11.59
CA SER A 149 7.05 1.29 -11.38
C SER A 149 7.91 0.35 -12.21
N LEU A 150 8.20 0.68 -13.46
CA LEU A 150 9.10 -0.10 -14.32
C LEU A 150 10.53 -0.14 -13.77
N LYS A 151 11.08 1.04 -13.44
CA LYS A 151 12.45 1.18 -12.94
C LYS A 151 12.67 0.42 -11.63
N ASN A 152 11.69 0.46 -10.73
CA ASN A 152 11.81 -0.13 -9.40
C ASN A 152 11.27 -1.55 -9.29
N HIS A 153 10.60 -2.08 -10.31
CA HIS A 153 10.04 -3.44 -10.27
C HIS A 153 11.09 -4.50 -9.92
N TRP A 154 12.20 -4.52 -10.66
CA TRP A 154 13.28 -5.49 -10.46
C TRP A 154 14.01 -5.29 -9.12
N ARG A 155 14.14 -4.05 -8.68
CA ARG A 155 14.72 -3.71 -7.39
C ARG A 155 13.85 -4.26 -6.25
N HIS A 156 12.55 -3.96 -6.28
CA HIS A 156 11.61 -4.46 -5.26
C HIS A 156 11.58 -5.98 -5.24
N ARG A 157 11.54 -6.62 -6.41
CA ARG A 157 11.56 -8.08 -6.49
C ARG A 157 12.80 -8.66 -5.81
N ARG A 158 13.98 -8.13 -6.11
CA ARG A 158 15.24 -8.56 -5.49
C ARG A 158 15.26 -8.30 -3.98
N ASP A 159 14.78 -7.16 -3.54
CA ASP A 159 14.85 -6.72 -2.15
C ASP A 159 13.90 -7.53 -1.24
N PHE A 160 12.72 -7.92 -1.76
CA PHE A 160 11.70 -8.62 -0.97
C PHE A 160 11.72 -10.15 -1.12
N THR A 161 12.36 -10.72 -2.14
CA THR A 161 12.51 -12.18 -2.27
C THR A 161 13.72 -12.74 -1.50
N ARG A 162 14.54 -11.88 -0.91
CA ARG A 162 15.70 -12.25 -0.10
C ARG A 162 15.49 -12.14 1.41
N LEU A 163 14.27 -11.81 1.82
CA LEU A 163 13.82 -11.78 3.21
C LEU A 163 13.32 -13.15 3.64
#